data_139d3c745e5edabe8561bf96ac4ca4b2
#
_entry.id   139d3c745e5edabe8561bf96ac4ca4b2
#
_cell.length_a   1.000
_cell.length_b   1.000
_cell.length_c   1.000
_cell.angle_alpha   90.00
_cell.angle_beta   90.00
_cell.angle_gamma   90.00
#
_symmetry.space_group_name_H-M   'P 1'
#
loop_
_entity.id
_entity.type
_entity.pdbx_description
1 polymer ?
#
loop_
_entity_poly.entity_id
_entity_poly.type
_entity_poly.pdbx_seq_one_letter_code
_entity_poly.pdbx_strand_id
1 'polypeptide(L)'
;MKHSVKRVAAIHDLSGFGRASLTAIIPILSSMGVQVCPLPTAILSNHTGGFDTFSFVDFTDHMQDYIDHWKELNIDFDCIYSGFLGSERQIEIVSGFIDDFGTEDNMVVIDPVLGDNGNLYSTMDQGLVEGMKRLVTKADIITPNFTEVSLLLGEEYKQTTTDEEIKEWVKRLSDMGPDIIVVTSVPDKEKDKDSNVIAFDRTCNTYWKIKCRYIPAFYPGTGEAYTSVMIGSLLDGDSLPIALDK
;
A
#
# COMPACT_ATOMS: atom_id res chain seq x y z
N MET A 1 14.25 -24.66 0.10
CA MET A 1 15.43 -23.88 0.54
C MET A 1 15.01 -22.43 0.51
N LYS A 2 15.04 -21.70 1.65
CA LYS A 2 14.79 -20.25 1.64
C LYS A 2 15.86 -19.64 0.72
N HIS A 3 15.43 -18.81 -0.23
CA HIS A 3 16.34 -18.11 -1.13
C HIS A 3 17.25 -17.17 -0.34
N SER A 4 18.49 -16.99 -0.82
CA SER A 4 19.43 -16.07 -0.19
C SER A 4 19.05 -14.60 -0.37
N VAL A 5 18.18 -14.31 -1.34
CA VAL A 5 17.65 -12.97 -1.64
C VAL A 5 16.15 -13.00 -1.41
N LYS A 6 15.66 -12.06 -0.63
CA LYS A 6 14.22 -11.86 -0.38
C LYS A 6 13.50 -11.43 -1.65
N ARG A 7 12.27 -11.94 -1.86
CA ARG A 7 11.45 -11.67 -3.05
C ARG A 7 10.15 -10.98 -2.66
N VAL A 8 9.82 -9.93 -3.40
CA VAL A 8 8.55 -9.20 -3.25
C VAL A 8 7.78 -9.27 -4.56
N ALA A 9 6.58 -9.84 -4.53
CA ALA A 9 5.60 -9.66 -5.61
C ALA A 9 5.01 -8.26 -5.48
N ALA A 10 5.34 -7.35 -6.40
CA ALA A 10 4.85 -5.98 -6.40
C ALA A 10 3.75 -5.81 -7.45
N ILE A 11 2.50 -5.66 -6.98
CA ILE A 11 1.29 -5.61 -7.81
C ILE A 11 0.79 -4.16 -7.86
N HIS A 12 1.27 -3.40 -8.85
CA HIS A 12 1.02 -1.97 -9.01
C HIS A 12 1.02 -1.58 -10.48
N ASP A 13 0.60 -0.34 -10.79
CA ASP A 13 0.79 0.21 -12.12
C ASP A 13 2.26 0.53 -12.42
N LEU A 14 2.57 0.64 -13.72
CA LEU A 14 3.85 1.09 -14.21
C LEU A 14 3.70 2.42 -14.95
N SER A 15 4.13 3.50 -14.32
CA SER A 15 4.14 4.84 -14.92
C SER A 15 5.44 5.12 -15.63
N GLY A 16 5.38 5.47 -16.94
CA GLY A 16 6.58 5.72 -17.77
C GLY A 16 7.32 7.00 -17.37
N PHE A 17 6.59 8.06 -17.03
CA PHE A 17 7.16 9.31 -16.55
C PHE A 17 6.69 9.60 -15.11
N GLY A 18 7.65 9.96 -14.26
CA GLY A 18 7.45 10.21 -12.83
C GLY A 18 7.99 9.07 -11.98
N ARG A 19 8.05 9.32 -10.67
CA ARG A 19 8.53 8.35 -9.68
C ARG A 19 7.38 7.95 -8.78
N ALA A 20 6.52 7.08 -9.28
CA ALA A 20 5.36 6.55 -8.58
C ALA A 20 5.22 5.06 -8.88
N SER A 21 4.51 4.35 -8.06
CA SER A 21 4.19 2.93 -8.23
C SER A 21 5.43 2.07 -8.54
N LEU A 22 5.43 1.18 -9.51
CA LEU A 22 6.58 0.29 -9.81
C LEU A 22 7.87 1.05 -10.10
N THR A 23 7.83 2.26 -10.68
CA THR A 23 9.04 3.03 -10.95
C THR A 23 9.71 3.61 -9.70
N ALA A 24 8.99 3.70 -8.58
CA ALA A 24 9.53 4.03 -7.27
C ALA A 24 9.87 2.75 -6.46
N ILE A 25 8.99 1.76 -6.46
CA ILE A 25 9.10 0.53 -5.67
C ILE A 25 10.35 -0.28 -6.07
N ILE A 26 10.54 -0.52 -7.39
CA ILE A 26 11.63 -1.35 -7.90
C ILE A 26 13.00 -0.83 -7.46
N PRO A 27 13.39 0.44 -7.71
CA PRO A 27 14.72 0.92 -7.31
C PRO A 27 14.90 0.95 -5.80
N ILE A 28 13.87 1.29 -5.01
CA ILE A 28 13.97 1.33 -3.54
C ILE A 28 14.24 -0.05 -2.99
N LEU A 29 13.38 -1.03 -3.25
CA LEU A 29 13.54 -2.39 -2.73
C LEU A 29 14.81 -3.06 -3.27
N SER A 30 15.15 -2.84 -4.56
CA SER A 30 16.38 -3.39 -5.14
C SER A 30 17.63 -2.82 -4.46
N SER A 31 17.64 -1.54 -4.09
CA SER A 31 18.74 -0.92 -3.35
C SER A 31 18.91 -1.48 -1.92
N MET A 32 17.82 -2.04 -1.37
CA MET A 32 17.78 -2.72 -0.07
C MET A 32 18.09 -4.24 -0.18
N GLY A 33 18.53 -4.72 -1.36
CA GLY A 33 18.90 -6.11 -1.56
C GLY A 33 17.74 -7.07 -1.80
N VAL A 34 16.54 -6.55 -2.09
CA VAL A 34 15.32 -7.33 -2.35
C VAL A 34 15.12 -7.52 -3.86
N GLN A 35 14.81 -8.73 -4.29
CA GLN A 35 14.35 -9.00 -5.66
C GLN A 35 12.88 -8.61 -5.80
N VAL A 36 12.59 -7.59 -6.58
CA VAL A 36 11.23 -7.21 -6.93
C VAL A 36 10.76 -8.01 -8.13
N CYS A 37 9.59 -8.64 -8.00
CA CYS A 37 8.90 -9.37 -9.06
C CYS A 37 7.63 -8.57 -9.43
N PRO A 38 7.69 -7.69 -10.44
CA PRO A 38 6.57 -6.83 -10.77
C PRO A 38 5.45 -7.58 -11.49
N LEU A 39 4.21 -7.38 -11.02
CA LEU A 39 2.96 -7.72 -11.73
C LEU A 39 2.22 -6.41 -12.03
N PRO A 40 2.35 -5.87 -13.26
CA PRO A 40 1.68 -4.63 -13.61
C PRO A 40 0.15 -4.77 -13.59
N THR A 41 -0.56 -3.78 -13.02
CA THR A 41 -2.02 -3.66 -13.10
C THR A 41 -2.44 -2.80 -14.28
N ALA A 42 -1.62 -1.81 -14.60
CA ALA A 42 -1.76 -0.92 -15.76
C ALA A 42 -0.40 -0.40 -16.20
N ILE A 43 -0.30 0.08 -17.43
CA ILE A 43 0.86 0.81 -17.95
C ILE A 43 0.39 2.19 -18.36
N LEU A 44 1.00 3.22 -17.77
CA LEU A 44 0.68 4.62 -18.04
C LEU A 44 1.85 5.35 -18.66
N SER A 45 1.56 6.30 -19.55
CA SER A 45 2.63 7.18 -20.10
C SER A 45 3.29 8.03 -19.01
N ASN A 46 2.51 8.44 -18.01
CA ASN A 46 2.93 9.23 -16.84
C ASN A 46 1.97 8.95 -15.68
N HIS A 47 2.41 9.21 -14.44
CA HIS A 47 1.51 9.13 -13.29
C HIS A 47 0.35 10.14 -13.41
N THR A 48 -0.76 9.87 -12.73
CA THR A 48 -2.00 10.65 -12.86
C THR A 48 -1.96 11.99 -12.12
N GLY A 49 -1.12 12.13 -11.09
CA GLY A 49 -1.07 13.35 -10.28
C GLY A 49 -0.37 14.52 -10.96
N GLY A 50 -1.07 15.66 -11.11
CA GLY A 50 -0.50 16.89 -11.67
C GLY A 50 -0.43 16.94 -13.20
N PHE A 51 -1.04 15.99 -13.90
CA PHE A 51 -1.18 15.98 -15.37
C PHE A 51 -2.65 15.88 -15.75
N ASP A 52 -3.04 16.67 -16.76
CA ASP A 52 -4.43 16.69 -17.26
C ASP A 52 -4.76 15.44 -18.10
N THR A 53 -3.76 14.83 -18.72
CA THR A 53 -3.94 13.68 -19.61
C THR A 53 -2.80 12.67 -19.46
N PHE A 54 -3.11 11.40 -19.72
CA PHE A 54 -2.15 10.30 -19.78
C PHE A 54 -2.66 9.24 -20.77
N SER A 55 -1.73 8.48 -21.35
CA SER A 55 -2.07 7.25 -22.06
C SER A 55 -2.15 6.10 -21.04
N PHE A 56 -3.17 5.26 -21.17
CA PHE A 56 -3.46 4.19 -20.23
C PHE A 56 -3.67 2.87 -20.97
N VAL A 57 -2.96 1.85 -20.56
CA VAL A 57 -3.15 0.48 -21.01
C VAL A 57 -3.54 -0.35 -19.80
N ASP A 58 -4.78 -0.84 -19.78
CA ASP A 58 -5.26 -1.77 -18.76
C ASP A 58 -4.58 -3.13 -18.95
N PHE A 59 -4.00 -3.68 -17.90
CA PHE A 59 -3.29 -4.95 -17.95
C PHE A 59 -4.12 -6.12 -17.41
N THR A 60 -5.37 -5.90 -17.00
CA THR A 60 -6.25 -6.86 -16.33
C THR A 60 -6.33 -8.22 -17.06
N ASP A 61 -6.49 -8.19 -18.38
CA ASP A 61 -6.64 -9.43 -19.18
C ASP A 61 -5.35 -10.27 -19.24
N HIS A 62 -4.21 -9.69 -18.90
CA HIS A 62 -2.89 -10.36 -18.92
C HIS A 62 -2.42 -10.81 -17.54
N MET A 63 -3.03 -10.29 -16.46
CA MET A 63 -2.60 -10.59 -15.09
C MET A 63 -2.71 -12.09 -14.78
N GLN A 64 -3.80 -12.73 -15.19
CA GLN A 64 -4.02 -14.15 -14.91
C GLN A 64 -2.99 -15.05 -15.60
N ASP A 65 -2.66 -14.78 -16.86
CA ASP A 65 -1.62 -15.54 -17.60
C ASP A 65 -0.26 -15.44 -16.91
N TYR A 66 0.05 -14.25 -16.36
CA TYR A 66 1.27 -13.98 -15.59
C TYR A 66 1.31 -14.83 -14.31
N ILE A 67 0.21 -14.82 -13.58
CA ILE A 67 0.04 -15.55 -12.30
C ILE A 67 0.15 -17.06 -12.54
N ASP A 68 -0.56 -17.58 -13.55
CA ASP A 68 -0.57 -19.01 -13.88
C ASP A 68 0.84 -19.50 -14.26
N HIS A 69 1.59 -18.69 -15.01
CA HIS A 69 2.96 -19.03 -15.35
C HIS A 69 3.89 -19.02 -14.12
N TRP A 70 3.70 -18.09 -13.18
CA TRP A 70 4.46 -18.11 -11.94
C TRP A 70 4.16 -19.33 -11.07
N LYS A 71 2.92 -19.83 -11.09
CA LYS A 71 2.56 -21.10 -10.45
C LYS A 71 3.26 -22.29 -11.12
N GLU A 72 3.29 -22.35 -12.45
CA GLU A 72 4.00 -23.39 -13.20
C GLU A 72 5.49 -23.40 -12.87
N LEU A 73 6.09 -22.24 -12.71
CA LEU A 73 7.50 -22.08 -12.32
C LEU A 73 7.76 -22.35 -10.83
N ASN A 74 6.72 -22.58 -10.03
CA ASN A 74 6.78 -22.73 -8.57
C ASN A 74 7.55 -21.59 -7.90
N ILE A 75 7.25 -20.35 -8.31
CA ILE A 75 7.84 -19.15 -7.70
C ILE A 75 7.19 -18.93 -6.33
N ASP A 76 8.00 -18.59 -5.34
CA ASP A 76 7.59 -18.19 -4.00
C ASP A 76 8.03 -16.74 -3.70
N PHE A 77 7.35 -16.12 -2.76
CA PHE A 77 7.60 -14.74 -2.34
C PHE A 77 7.74 -14.66 -0.82
N ASP A 78 8.60 -13.77 -0.35
CA ASP A 78 8.68 -13.41 1.09
C ASP A 78 7.68 -12.29 1.45
N CYS A 79 7.22 -11.52 0.45
CA CYS A 79 6.20 -10.51 0.63
C CYS A 79 5.35 -10.37 -0.65
N ILE A 80 4.05 -10.15 -0.48
CA ILE A 80 3.10 -9.72 -1.51
C ILE A 80 2.77 -8.26 -1.19
N TYR A 81 3.05 -7.34 -2.12
CA TYR A 81 2.78 -5.93 -1.97
C TYR A 81 1.87 -5.43 -3.09
N SER A 82 0.63 -5.09 -2.75
CA SER A 82 -0.37 -4.57 -3.68
C SER A 82 -0.68 -3.09 -3.39
N GLY A 83 -0.88 -2.30 -4.45
CA GLY A 83 -1.30 -0.90 -4.38
C GLY A 83 -2.42 -0.61 -5.35
N PHE A 84 -2.17 0.24 -6.37
CA PHE A 84 -3.21 0.69 -7.30
C PHE A 84 -3.86 -0.46 -8.07
N LEU A 85 -5.19 -0.58 -7.95
CA LEU A 85 -6.05 -1.50 -8.69
C LEU A 85 -7.15 -0.71 -9.40
N GLY A 86 -7.22 -0.84 -10.71
CA GLY A 86 -8.09 -0.02 -11.57
C GLY A 86 -9.50 -0.57 -11.77
N SER A 87 -9.83 -1.75 -11.24
CA SER A 87 -11.15 -2.37 -11.41
C SER A 87 -11.45 -3.40 -10.32
N GLU A 88 -12.75 -3.68 -10.08
CA GLU A 88 -13.16 -4.76 -9.17
C GLU A 88 -12.60 -6.12 -9.61
N ARG A 89 -12.49 -6.36 -10.93
CA ARG A 89 -11.88 -7.58 -11.45
C ARG A 89 -10.40 -7.72 -11.05
N GLN A 90 -9.65 -6.62 -11.02
CA GLN A 90 -8.26 -6.65 -10.51
C GLN A 90 -8.22 -6.96 -9.02
N ILE A 91 -9.16 -6.44 -8.22
CA ILE A 91 -9.29 -6.79 -6.81
C ILE A 91 -9.53 -8.30 -6.63
N GLU A 92 -10.41 -8.89 -7.44
CA GLU A 92 -10.66 -10.34 -7.41
C GLU A 92 -9.42 -11.14 -7.80
N ILE A 93 -8.70 -10.72 -8.85
CA ILE A 93 -7.44 -11.36 -9.28
C ILE A 93 -6.39 -11.30 -8.16
N VAL A 94 -6.20 -10.14 -7.53
CA VAL A 94 -5.23 -9.98 -6.43
C VAL A 94 -5.67 -10.77 -5.19
N SER A 95 -6.97 -10.81 -4.90
CA SER A 95 -7.51 -11.67 -3.83
C SER A 95 -7.16 -13.15 -4.09
N GLY A 96 -7.33 -13.64 -5.32
CA GLY A 96 -6.94 -14.98 -5.72
C GLY A 96 -5.43 -15.20 -5.68
N PHE A 97 -4.64 -14.19 -6.06
CA PHE A 97 -3.17 -14.23 -5.93
C PHE A 97 -2.72 -14.44 -4.48
N ILE A 98 -3.35 -13.72 -3.53
CA ILE A 98 -3.07 -13.89 -2.11
C ILE A 98 -3.46 -15.30 -1.64
N ASP A 99 -4.59 -15.86 -2.12
CA ASP A 99 -5.00 -17.23 -1.77
C ASP A 99 -4.02 -18.29 -2.31
N ASP A 100 -3.41 -18.04 -3.48
CA ASP A 100 -2.49 -18.97 -4.14
C ASP A 100 -1.06 -18.91 -3.60
N PHE A 101 -0.56 -17.71 -3.27
CA PHE A 101 0.84 -17.46 -2.90
C PHE A 101 1.02 -17.02 -1.45
N GLY A 102 -0.07 -16.65 -0.74
CA GLY A 102 -0.06 -16.31 0.68
C GLY A 102 0.21 -17.54 1.53
N THR A 103 1.10 -17.40 2.52
CA THR A 103 1.49 -18.45 3.47
C THR A 103 1.69 -17.83 4.85
N GLU A 104 1.75 -18.66 5.89
CA GLU A 104 2.11 -18.18 7.24
C GLU A 104 3.54 -17.60 7.34
N ASP A 105 4.38 -17.87 6.34
CA ASP A 105 5.80 -17.47 6.32
C ASP A 105 6.07 -16.20 5.51
N ASN A 106 5.12 -15.70 4.72
CA ASN A 106 5.27 -14.48 3.94
C ASN A 106 4.35 -13.36 4.46
N MET A 107 4.66 -12.14 4.10
CA MET A 107 3.96 -10.94 4.54
C MET A 107 3.06 -10.41 3.42
N VAL A 108 1.79 -10.17 3.69
CA VAL A 108 0.85 -9.54 2.76
C VAL A 108 0.66 -8.07 3.16
N VAL A 109 1.13 -7.16 2.31
CA VAL A 109 1.01 -5.70 2.50
C VAL A 109 0.09 -5.13 1.43
N ILE A 110 -0.94 -4.41 1.86
CA ILE A 110 -1.87 -3.74 0.95
C ILE A 110 -1.85 -2.24 1.23
N ASP A 111 -1.48 -1.48 0.20
CA ASP A 111 -1.69 -0.05 0.13
C ASP A 111 -3.04 0.20 -0.55
N PRO A 112 -4.07 0.60 0.21
CA PRO A 112 -5.43 0.69 -0.31
C PRO A 112 -5.67 1.98 -1.10
N VAL A 113 -4.97 2.14 -2.22
CA VAL A 113 -4.97 3.33 -3.06
C VAL A 113 -6.39 3.64 -3.57
N LEU A 114 -7.06 4.60 -2.93
CA LEU A 114 -8.44 5.01 -3.22
C LEU A 114 -8.59 6.51 -3.46
N GLY A 115 -7.83 7.34 -2.72
CA GLY A 115 -8.02 8.77 -2.79
C GLY A 115 -7.05 9.55 -1.91
N ASP A 116 -7.14 10.88 -2.00
CA ASP A 116 -6.33 11.80 -1.19
C ASP A 116 -7.09 13.11 -0.92
N ASN A 117 -6.73 13.83 0.14
CA ASN A 117 -7.32 15.12 0.53
C ASN A 117 -8.86 15.08 0.64
N GLY A 118 -9.42 13.98 1.15
CA GLY A 118 -10.84 13.77 1.36
C GLY A 118 -11.63 13.39 0.10
N ASN A 119 -10.98 13.14 -1.03
CA ASN A 119 -11.64 12.82 -2.30
C ASN A 119 -11.14 11.50 -2.87
N LEU A 120 -12.03 10.77 -3.51
CA LEU A 120 -11.65 9.64 -4.36
C LEU A 120 -10.83 10.15 -5.56
N TYR A 121 -9.86 9.36 -6.01
CA TYR A 121 -9.21 9.60 -7.29
C TYR A 121 -10.22 9.45 -8.43
N SER A 122 -10.00 10.16 -9.53
CA SER A 122 -10.92 10.18 -10.68
C SER A 122 -11.15 8.81 -11.34
N THR A 123 -10.25 7.87 -11.09
CA THR A 123 -10.32 6.48 -11.56
C THR A 123 -11.03 5.55 -10.59
N MET A 124 -11.45 6.03 -9.40
CA MET A 124 -12.06 5.24 -8.33
C MET A 124 -13.54 5.53 -8.20
N ASP A 125 -14.29 4.52 -7.82
CA ASP A 125 -15.72 4.58 -7.52
C ASP A 125 -16.06 3.83 -6.22
N GLN A 126 -17.33 3.83 -5.84
CA GLN A 126 -17.81 3.19 -4.62
C GLN A 126 -17.68 1.65 -4.68
N GLY A 127 -17.76 1.04 -5.87
CA GLY A 127 -17.55 -0.40 -6.06
C GLY A 127 -16.12 -0.81 -5.70
N LEU A 128 -15.14 0.00 -6.14
CA LEU A 128 -13.74 -0.20 -5.76
C LEU A 128 -13.49 -0.02 -4.26
N VAL A 129 -14.16 0.95 -3.60
CA VAL A 129 -14.07 1.10 -2.14
C VAL A 129 -14.56 -0.16 -1.43
N GLU A 130 -15.72 -0.69 -1.81
CA GLU A 130 -16.27 -1.90 -1.21
C GLU A 130 -15.43 -3.15 -1.54
N GLY A 131 -14.87 -3.20 -2.74
CA GLY A 131 -13.90 -4.23 -3.13
C GLY A 131 -12.64 -4.18 -2.26
N MET A 132 -12.07 -2.99 -2.07
CA MET A 132 -10.88 -2.78 -1.25
C MET A 132 -11.12 -3.14 0.21
N LYS A 133 -12.31 -2.83 0.79
CA LYS A 133 -12.69 -3.28 2.13
C LYS A 133 -12.61 -4.79 2.29
N ARG A 134 -12.99 -5.55 1.25
CA ARG A 134 -12.84 -7.02 1.25
C ARG A 134 -11.39 -7.45 1.12
N LEU A 135 -10.62 -6.78 0.25
CA LEU A 135 -9.23 -7.15 0.00
C LEU A 135 -8.35 -6.95 1.24
N VAL A 136 -8.50 -5.82 1.94
CA VAL A 136 -7.69 -5.52 3.14
C VAL A 136 -7.89 -6.53 4.27
N THR A 137 -9.00 -7.28 4.29
CA THR A 137 -9.18 -8.36 5.29
C THR A 137 -8.19 -9.52 5.15
N LYS A 138 -7.50 -9.61 4.00
CA LYS A 138 -6.48 -10.63 3.71
C LYS A 138 -5.05 -10.15 3.98
N ALA A 139 -4.87 -8.90 4.39
CA ALA A 139 -3.56 -8.33 4.64
C ALA A 139 -3.07 -8.60 6.06
N ASP A 140 -1.75 -8.74 6.21
CA ASP A 140 -1.09 -8.64 7.51
C ASP A 140 -0.87 -7.17 7.88
N ILE A 141 -0.52 -6.36 6.88
CA ILE A 141 -0.23 -4.93 7.03
C ILE A 141 -1.03 -4.14 5.99
N ILE A 142 -1.64 -3.02 6.41
CA ILE A 142 -2.18 -2.02 5.48
C ILE A 142 -1.55 -0.66 5.73
N THR A 143 -1.38 0.12 4.63
CA THR A 143 -0.70 1.43 4.68
C THR A 143 -1.57 2.59 4.16
N PRO A 144 -2.82 2.73 4.63
CA PRO A 144 -3.71 3.77 4.15
C PRO A 144 -3.21 5.17 4.50
N ASN A 145 -3.47 6.16 3.65
CA ASN A 145 -3.45 7.55 4.06
C ASN A 145 -4.72 7.90 4.86
N PHE A 146 -4.78 9.09 5.45
CA PHE A 146 -5.91 9.47 6.31
C PHE A 146 -7.27 9.55 5.57
N THR A 147 -7.25 9.86 4.27
CA THR A 147 -8.46 9.80 3.42
C THR A 147 -8.95 8.38 3.23
N GLU A 148 -8.05 7.47 2.95
CA GLU A 148 -8.34 6.05 2.74
C GLU A 148 -8.86 5.40 4.02
N VAL A 149 -8.34 5.78 5.18
CA VAL A 149 -8.91 5.38 6.48
C VAL A 149 -10.38 5.77 6.57
N SER A 150 -10.72 7.03 6.24
CA SER A 150 -12.13 7.48 6.29
C SER A 150 -13.01 6.72 5.31
N LEU A 151 -12.53 6.45 4.09
CA LEU A 151 -13.24 5.69 3.07
C LEU A 151 -13.48 4.23 3.48
N LEU A 152 -12.45 3.57 3.99
CA LEU A 152 -12.54 2.18 4.45
C LEU A 152 -13.53 2.03 5.62
N LEU A 153 -13.55 2.99 6.54
CA LEU A 153 -14.43 2.97 7.70
C LEU A 153 -15.83 3.54 7.41
N GLY A 154 -16.04 4.21 6.25
CA GLY A 154 -17.26 4.91 5.93
C GLY A 154 -17.50 6.16 6.80
N GLU A 155 -16.39 6.77 7.26
CA GLU A 155 -16.41 8.00 8.06
C GLU A 155 -16.27 9.24 7.18
N GLU A 156 -16.74 10.39 7.68
CA GLU A 156 -16.53 11.67 7.02
C GLU A 156 -15.05 12.10 7.17
N TYR A 157 -14.43 12.50 6.06
CA TYR A 157 -13.08 13.03 6.09
C TYR A 157 -13.02 14.35 6.88
N LYS A 158 -12.01 14.49 7.73
CA LYS A 158 -11.76 15.65 8.56
C LYS A 158 -10.38 16.24 8.30
N GLN A 159 -10.27 17.57 8.35
CA GLN A 159 -8.97 18.25 8.20
C GLN A 159 -8.09 18.20 9.45
N THR A 160 -8.64 17.75 10.57
CA THR A 160 -7.94 17.60 11.85
C THR A 160 -8.50 16.40 12.59
N THR A 161 -7.68 15.72 13.36
CA THR A 161 -8.09 14.59 14.21
C THR A 161 -7.47 14.71 15.60
N THR A 162 -7.99 13.94 16.55
CA THR A 162 -7.41 13.80 17.89
C THR A 162 -6.67 12.46 18.00
N ASP A 163 -5.74 12.37 18.97
CA ASP A 163 -5.02 11.11 19.23
C ASP A 163 -5.99 9.98 19.64
N GLU A 164 -7.08 10.30 20.34
CA GLU A 164 -8.12 9.35 20.72
C GLU A 164 -8.89 8.83 19.50
N GLU A 165 -9.29 9.74 18.62
CA GLU A 165 -10.05 9.40 17.41
C GLU A 165 -9.23 8.53 16.46
N ILE A 166 -7.98 8.90 16.18
CA ILE A 166 -7.13 8.09 15.28
C ILE A 166 -6.82 6.71 15.89
N LYS A 167 -6.65 6.60 17.21
CA LYS A 167 -6.49 5.30 17.88
C LYS A 167 -7.73 4.42 17.75
N GLU A 168 -8.92 5.01 17.86
CA GLU A 168 -10.17 4.28 17.62
C GLU A 168 -10.23 3.78 16.17
N TRP A 169 -9.92 4.64 15.20
CA TRP A 169 -10.00 4.32 13.78
C TRP A 169 -9.01 3.22 13.38
N VAL A 170 -7.75 3.27 13.80
CA VAL A 170 -6.79 2.21 13.48
C VAL A 170 -7.16 0.88 14.14
N LYS A 171 -7.80 0.91 15.31
CA LYS A 171 -8.32 -0.30 15.93
C LYS A 171 -9.48 -0.90 15.13
N ARG A 172 -10.44 -0.09 14.69
CA ARG A 172 -11.54 -0.54 13.83
C ARG A 172 -11.03 -1.11 12.51
N LEU A 173 -10.00 -0.51 11.89
CA LEU A 173 -9.35 -1.08 10.70
C LEU A 173 -8.72 -2.45 11.02
N SER A 174 -8.04 -2.57 12.14
CA SER A 174 -7.46 -3.85 12.56
C SER A 174 -8.53 -4.92 12.86
N ASP A 175 -9.69 -4.52 13.36
CA ASP A 175 -10.83 -5.42 13.57
C ASP A 175 -11.41 -5.95 12.24
N MET A 176 -11.08 -5.34 11.09
CA MET A 176 -11.42 -5.85 9.76
C MET A 176 -10.57 -7.04 9.32
N GLY A 177 -9.38 -7.24 9.90
CA GLY A 177 -8.48 -8.36 9.55
C GLY A 177 -7.01 -8.08 9.81
N PRO A 178 -6.42 -6.98 9.31
CA PRO A 178 -4.98 -6.75 9.38
C PRO A 178 -4.47 -6.66 10.82
N ASP A 179 -3.30 -7.25 11.07
CA ASP A 179 -2.63 -7.15 12.37
C ASP A 179 -1.94 -5.80 12.58
N ILE A 180 -1.39 -5.24 11.51
CA ILE A 180 -0.64 -3.99 11.55
C ILE A 180 -1.31 -2.96 10.64
N ILE A 181 -1.61 -1.79 11.21
CA ILE A 181 -2.16 -0.64 10.51
C ILE A 181 -1.12 0.48 10.55
N VAL A 182 -0.74 1.02 9.40
CA VAL A 182 0.19 2.15 9.30
C VAL A 182 -0.48 3.29 8.54
N VAL A 183 -1.01 4.26 9.25
CA VAL A 183 -1.70 5.41 8.65
C VAL A 183 -0.71 6.51 8.35
N THR A 184 -0.58 6.87 7.08
CA THR A 184 0.25 7.98 6.64
C THR A 184 -0.56 9.28 6.53
N SER A 185 0.13 10.42 6.53
CA SER A 185 -0.47 11.75 6.32
C SER A 185 -1.59 12.10 7.31
N VAL A 186 -1.46 11.64 8.56
CA VAL A 186 -2.40 12.01 9.62
C VAL A 186 -2.23 13.49 9.96
N PRO A 187 -3.30 14.31 9.84
CA PRO A 187 -3.21 15.75 10.08
C PRO A 187 -2.94 16.04 11.56
N ASP A 188 -2.00 16.95 11.84
CA ASP A 188 -1.78 17.46 13.18
C ASP A 188 -2.71 18.66 13.48
N LYS A 189 -2.98 18.90 14.78
CA LYS A 189 -3.77 20.06 15.25
C LYS A 189 -3.11 21.40 14.91
N GLU A 190 -1.79 21.45 14.90
CA GLU A 190 -1.04 22.62 14.45
C GLU A 190 -0.86 22.54 12.92
N LYS A 191 -1.87 23.05 12.19
CA LYS A 191 -1.85 23.16 10.73
C LYS A 191 -0.51 23.74 10.25
N ASP A 192 0.07 23.12 9.22
CA ASP A 192 1.20 23.61 8.41
C ASP A 192 2.63 23.28 8.87
N LYS A 193 2.86 22.49 9.91
CA LYS A 193 4.24 22.21 10.33
C LYS A 193 4.63 20.74 10.35
N ASP A 194 3.73 19.85 10.72
CA ASP A 194 4.03 18.43 10.88
C ASP A 194 2.94 17.55 10.26
N SER A 195 3.35 16.46 9.67
CA SER A 195 2.51 15.31 9.32
C SER A 195 2.89 14.18 10.26
N ASN A 196 1.95 13.31 10.57
CA ASN A 196 2.24 12.18 11.43
C ASN A 196 2.02 10.86 10.67
N VAL A 197 2.85 9.89 10.98
CA VAL A 197 2.55 8.47 10.73
C VAL A 197 2.09 7.87 12.05
N ILE A 198 0.94 7.21 12.03
CA ILE A 198 0.41 6.48 13.18
C ILE A 198 0.42 4.99 12.83
N ALA A 199 1.05 4.19 13.67
CA ALA A 199 1.01 2.75 13.52
C ALA A 199 0.35 2.09 14.72
N PHE A 200 -0.34 0.99 14.46
CA PHE A 200 -0.93 0.11 15.47
C PHE A 200 -0.60 -1.34 15.13
N ASP A 201 -0.13 -2.08 16.11
CA ASP A 201 0.07 -3.52 16.02
C ASP A 201 -0.85 -4.20 17.05
N ARG A 202 -1.82 -4.97 16.54
CA ARG A 202 -2.81 -5.70 17.33
C ARG A 202 -2.17 -6.80 18.15
N THR A 203 -1.10 -7.44 17.66
CA THR A 203 -0.48 -8.59 18.30
C THR A 203 0.13 -8.24 19.65
N CYS A 204 0.70 -7.04 19.77
CA CYS A 204 1.24 -6.50 21.03
C CYS A 204 0.40 -5.36 21.62
N ASN A 205 -0.71 -4.97 20.97
CA ASN A 205 -1.60 -3.87 21.34
C ASN A 205 -0.83 -2.56 21.57
N THR A 206 0.09 -2.24 20.67
CA THR A 206 1.01 -1.10 20.80
C THR A 206 0.76 -0.08 19.69
N TYR A 207 0.85 1.21 20.04
CA TYR A 207 0.72 2.34 19.13
C TYR A 207 2.05 3.08 19.04
N TRP A 208 2.38 3.52 17.83
CA TRP A 208 3.51 4.43 17.56
C TRP A 208 3.01 5.68 16.84
N LYS A 209 3.59 6.82 17.19
CA LYS A 209 3.38 8.09 16.51
C LYS A 209 4.73 8.64 16.10
N ILE A 210 4.97 8.69 14.79
CA ILE A 210 6.19 9.23 14.21
C ILE A 210 5.86 10.60 13.64
N LYS A 211 6.56 11.63 14.12
CA LYS A 211 6.43 12.99 13.60
C LYS A 211 7.30 13.15 12.37
N CYS A 212 6.69 13.51 11.25
CA CYS A 212 7.36 13.81 10.02
C CYS A 212 7.27 15.30 9.73
N ARG A 213 8.36 15.91 9.29
CA ARG A 213 8.34 17.32 8.86
C ARG A 213 7.47 17.44 7.61
N TYR A 214 6.42 18.24 7.67
CA TYR A 214 5.61 18.55 6.51
C TYR A 214 6.41 19.39 5.51
N ILE A 215 6.47 18.93 4.27
CA ILE A 215 7.05 19.68 3.15
C ILE A 215 5.88 20.13 2.27
N PRO A 216 5.62 21.46 2.16
CA PRO A 216 4.48 21.98 1.39
C PRO A 216 4.77 21.89 -0.13
N ALA A 217 4.91 20.68 -0.62
CA ALA A 217 5.12 20.35 -2.02
C ALA A 217 4.47 19.00 -2.35
N PHE A 218 3.90 18.90 -3.52
CA PHE A 218 3.31 17.65 -4.01
C PHE A 218 4.38 16.77 -4.63
N TYR A 219 4.58 15.59 -4.05
CA TYR A 219 5.49 14.58 -4.57
C TYR A 219 4.71 13.27 -4.77
N PRO A 220 4.38 12.90 -6.02
CA PRO A 220 3.79 11.60 -6.30
C PRO A 220 4.71 10.46 -5.85
N GLY A 221 4.14 9.36 -5.39
CA GLY A 221 4.92 8.19 -5.02
C GLY A 221 5.51 8.20 -3.61
N THR A 222 5.14 9.17 -2.76
CA THR A 222 5.65 9.21 -1.37
C THR A 222 5.11 8.07 -0.52
N GLY A 223 3.85 7.66 -0.73
CA GLY A 223 3.23 6.52 -0.05
C GLY A 223 3.97 5.22 -0.39
N GLU A 224 4.13 4.95 -1.68
CA GLU A 224 4.84 3.75 -2.15
C GLU A 224 6.32 3.75 -1.73
N ALA A 225 6.96 4.92 -1.72
CA ALA A 225 8.34 5.05 -1.25
C ALA A 225 8.46 4.69 0.24
N TYR A 226 7.58 5.25 1.08
CA TYR A 226 7.54 4.95 2.51
C TYR A 226 7.26 3.46 2.76
N THR A 227 6.22 2.90 2.12
CA THR A 227 5.85 1.49 2.27
C THR A 227 6.96 0.56 1.76
N SER A 228 7.63 0.91 0.66
CA SER A 228 8.76 0.12 0.14
C SER A 228 9.94 0.07 1.11
N VAL A 229 10.31 1.22 1.72
CA VAL A 229 11.37 1.27 2.73
C VAL A 229 10.97 0.45 3.96
N MET A 230 9.74 0.57 4.42
CA MET A 230 9.22 -0.23 5.54
C MET A 230 9.28 -1.73 5.24
N ILE A 231 8.79 -2.18 4.07
CA ILE A 231 8.84 -3.58 3.64
C ILE A 231 10.29 -4.08 3.60
N GLY A 232 11.19 -3.33 2.94
CA GLY A 232 12.59 -3.72 2.86
C GLY A 232 13.25 -3.85 4.23
N SER A 233 12.94 -2.95 5.17
CA SER A 233 13.44 -2.97 6.54
C SER A 233 12.92 -4.19 7.32
N LEU A 234 11.61 -4.49 7.23
CA LEU A 234 11.01 -5.66 7.87
C LEU A 234 11.59 -6.98 7.31
N LEU A 235 11.81 -7.06 6.00
CA LEU A 235 12.42 -8.23 5.35
C LEU A 235 13.89 -8.43 5.72
N ASP A 236 14.60 -7.36 6.08
CA ASP A 236 15.97 -7.39 6.62
C ASP A 236 16.01 -7.81 8.10
N GLY A 237 14.85 -7.88 8.76
CA GLY A 237 14.70 -8.35 10.14
C GLY A 237 14.63 -7.21 11.18
N ASP A 238 14.45 -5.98 10.77
CA ASP A 238 14.20 -4.87 11.67
C ASP A 238 12.83 -5.00 12.34
N SER A 239 12.70 -4.46 13.55
CA SER A 239 11.41 -4.36 14.22
C SER A 239 10.53 -3.28 13.58
N LEU A 240 9.21 -3.39 13.74
CA LEU A 240 8.26 -2.41 13.19
C LEU A 240 8.61 -0.96 13.53
N PRO A 241 8.91 -0.57 14.78
CA PRO A 241 9.28 0.83 15.09
C PRO A 241 10.54 1.30 14.36
N ILE A 242 11.53 0.43 14.10
CA ILE A 242 12.70 0.78 13.30
C ILE A 242 12.31 0.98 11.84
N ALA A 243 11.48 0.09 11.30
CA ALA A 243 11.02 0.18 9.92
C ALA A 243 10.17 1.42 9.65
N LEU A 244 9.43 1.89 10.64
CA LEU A 244 8.61 3.11 10.57
C LEU A 244 9.42 4.41 10.62
N ASP A 245 10.63 4.40 11.21
CA ASP A 245 11.49 5.59 11.41
C ASP A 245 12.52 5.79 10.29
N LYS A 246 12.66 4.80 9.39
CA LYS A 246 13.58 4.88 8.23
C LYS A 246 12.98 5.70 7.08
#